data_34e39dca98d3b900ec7ed81af7d86431
#
_entry.id   34e39dca98d3b900ec7ed81af7d86431
#
_cell.length_a   1.000
_cell.length_b   1.000
_cell.length_c   1.000
_cell.angle_alpha   90.00
_cell.angle_beta   90.00
_cell.angle_gamma   90.00
#
_symmetry.space_group_name_H-M   'P 1'
#
loop_
_entity.id
_entity.type
_entity.pdbx_description
1 polymer ?
#
loop_
_entity_poly.entity_id
_entity_poly.type
_entity_poly.pdbx_seq_one_letter_code
_entity_poly.pdbx_strand_id
1 'polypeptide(L)'
;MYTLEDVLSYVDVNVPKDKCRKRVKLDPRNYLIALLHYKYNVTEMELESIFCIERSTVNHSKKQPYNLIKVADASFMKHTMDVRARFPYEFPARIPNSQWKQAYSYRVGFDKELYMKIKSYCQIKDEHPSTALRKLIQKALAVWEE
;
A
#
# COMPACT_ATOMS: atom_id res chain seq x y z
N MET A 1 9.48 25.62 8.34
CA MET A 1 8.35 24.70 8.05
C MET A 1 8.17 24.74 6.53
N TYR A 2 8.16 23.60 5.83
CA TYR A 2 8.03 23.55 4.38
C TYR A 2 6.59 23.23 3.97
N THR A 3 6.17 23.71 2.81
CA THR A 3 4.82 23.57 2.25
C THR A 3 4.75 22.47 1.19
N LEU A 4 3.54 22.12 0.73
CA LEU A 4 3.34 21.24 -0.41
C LEU A 4 4.00 21.80 -1.67
N GLU A 5 3.87 23.10 -1.91
CA GLU A 5 4.43 23.80 -3.07
C GLU A 5 5.96 23.74 -3.10
N ASP A 6 6.62 23.83 -1.92
CA ASP A 6 8.07 23.68 -1.82
C ASP A 6 8.52 22.29 -2.27
N VAL A 7 7.77 21.25 -1.89
CA VAL A 7 8.08 19.87 -2.27
C VAL A 7 7.84 19.65 -3.76
N LEU A 8 6.73 20.14 -4.30
CA LEU A 8 6.41 20.01 -5.73
C LEU A 8 7.43 20.75 -6.60
N SER A 9 7.80 21.97 -6.24
CA SER A 9 8.83 22.74 -6.93
C SER A 9 10.18 22.01 -6.90
N TYR A 10 10.52 21.38 -5.78
CA TYR A 10 11.75 20.57 -5.68
C TYR A 10 11.70 19.34 -6.58
N VAL A 11 10.55 18.65 -6.63
CA VAL A 11 10.36 17.48 -7.50
C VAL A 11 10.55 17.86 -8.96
N ASP A 12 9.96 18.93 -9.41
CA ASP A 12 10.05 19.38 -10.83
C ASP A 12 11.48 19.67 -11.27
N VAL A 13 12.30 20.23 -10.38
CA VAL A 13 13.68 20.63 -10.69
C VAL A 13 14.67 19.49 -10.51
N ASN A 14 14.52 18.67 -9.46
CA ASN A 14 15.56 17.75 -8.99
C ASN A 14 15.27 16.27 -9.23
N VAL A 15 14.00 15.91 -9.49
CA VAL A 15 13.65 14.50 -9.68
C VAL A 15 13.54 14.19 -11.18
N PRO A 16 14.43 13.36 -11.72
CA PRO A 16 14.33 12.98 -13.11
C PRO A 16 13.06 12.13 -13.35
N LYS A 17 12.31 12.52 -14.39
CA LYS A 17 11.10 11.80 -14.84
C LYS A 17 11.44 10.63 -15.76
N ASP A 18 12.68 10.12 -15.68
CA ASP A 18 13.14 8.98 -16.46
C ASP A 18 12.85 7.63 -15.76
N LYS A 19 12.87 6.54 -16.55
CA LYS A 19 12.75 5.17 -16.03
C LYS A 19 14.06 4.63 -15.40
N CYS A 20 14.82 5.50 -14.74
CA CYS A 20 16.08 5.12 -14.14
C CYS A 20 15.87 4.14 -12.98
N ARG A 21 16.60 3.01 -13.01
CA ARG A 21 16.56 1.98 -11.96
C ARG A 21 17.69 2.10 -10.92
N LYS A 22 18.58 3.10 -11.05
CA LYS A 22 19.69 3.28 -10.11
C LYS A 22 19.16 3.78 -8.76
N ARG A 23 19.53 3.10 -7.68
CA ARG A 23 19.08 3.44 -6.30
C ARG A 23 19.33 4.88 -5.91
N VAL A 24 20.46 5.46 -6.33
CA VAL A 24 20.80 6.87 -6.09
C VAL A 24 19.70 7.84 -6.53
N LYS A 25 18.98 7.52 -7.61
CA LYS A 25 17.85 8.32 -8.11
C LYS A 25 16.50 7.83 -7.61
N LEU A 26 16.37 6.51 -7.40
CA LEU A 26 15.12 5.89 -6.95
C LEU A 26 14.81 6.20 -5.49
N ASP A 27 15.80 6.11 -4.61
CA ASP A 27 15.60 6.26 -3.17
C ASP A 27 15.07 7.67 -2.81
N PRO A 28 15.65 8.79 -3.32
CA PRO A 28 15.08 10.13 -3.11
C PRO A 28 13.66 10.29 -3.68
N ARG A 29 13.43 9.75 -4.89
CA ARG A 29 12.10 9.77 -5.52
C ARG A 29 11.07 9.03 -4.67
N ASN A 30 11.39 7.84 -4.20
CA ASN A 30 10.50 7.04 -3.37
C ASN A 30 10.19 7.74 -2.03
N TYR A 31 11.20 8.41 -1.44
CA TYR A 31 11.00 9.22 -0.24
C TYR A 31 9.99 10.35 -0.48
N LEU A 32 10.13 11.09 -1.58
CA LEU A 32 9.23 12.19 -1.93
C LEU A 32 7.81 11.71 -2.25
N ILE A 33 7.67 10.58 -2.94
CA ILE A 33 6.36 9.95 -3.19
C ILE A 33 5.66 9.62 -1.86
N ALA A 34 6.38 8.99 -0.93
CA ALA A 34 5.84 8.66 0.37
C ALA A 34 5.52 9.91 1.20
N LEU A 35 6.38 10.92 1.18
CA LEU A 35 6.16 12.21 1.85
C LEU A 35 4.89 12.90 1.35
N LEU A 36 4.73 13.04 0.03
CA LEU A 36 3.55 13.65 -0.57
C LEU A 36 2.27 12.88 -0.24
N HIS A 37 2.34 11.55 -0.27
CA HIS A 37 1.20 10.70 0.06
C HIS A 37 0.78 10.80 1.53
N TYR A 38 1.72 10.60 2.47
CA TYR A 38 1.39 10.48 3.90
C TYR A 38 1.24 11.81 4.61
N LYS A 39 1.99 12.84 4.22
CA LYS A 39 1.89 14.17 4.87
C LYS A 39 0.83 15.06 4.25
N TYR A 40 0.72 15.03 2.92
CA TYR A 40 -0.15 15.96 2.18
C TYR A 40 -1.38 15.30 1.56
N ASN A 41 -1.58 13.99 1.77
CA ASN A 41 -2.70 13.21 1.25
C ASN A 41 -2.84 13.28 -0.28
N VAL A 42 -1.73 13.46 -1.00
CA VAL A 42 -1.72 13.43 -2.47
C VAL A 42 -2.12 12.03 -2.92
N THR A 43 -3.08 11.94 -3.83
CA THR A 43 -3.61 10.67 -4.32
C THR A 43 -2.62 9.93 -5.21
N GLU A 44 -2.80 8.61 -5.36
CA GLU A 44 -1.94 7.80 -6.24
C GLU A 44 -2.01 8.24 -7.70
N MET A 45 -3.17 8.73 -8.14
CA MET A 45 -3.38 9.22 -9.50
C MET A 45 -2.61 10.54 -9.74
N GLU A 46 -2.63 11.44 -8.78
CA GLU A 46 -1.84 12.68 -8.85
C GLU A 46 -0.34 12.37 -8.82
N LEU A 47 0.11 11.46 -7.95
CA LEU A 47 1.51 11.03 -7.91
C LEU A 47 1.97 10.36 -9.21
N GLU A 48 1.12 9.56 -9.84
CA GLU A 48 1.36 9.00 -11.17
C GLU A 48 1.66 10.11 -12.20
N SER A 49 0.85 11.17 -12.19
CA SER A 49 1.03 12.33 -13.07
C SER A 49 2.28 13.15 -12.72
N ILE A 50 2.51 13.44 -11.44
CA ILE A 50 3.64 14.26 -10.98
C ILE A 50 4.99 13.61 -11.32
N PHE A 51 5.11 12.30 -11.09
CA PHE A 51 6.36 11.57 -11.29
C PHE A 51 6.47 10.86 -12.65
N CYS A 52 5.43 10.90 -13.49
CA CYS A 52 5.35 10.22 -14.77
C CYS A 52 5.67 8.72 -14.66
N ILE A 53 5.12 8.04 -13.67
CA ILE A 53 5.31 6.60 -13.40
C ILE A 53 3.98 5.88 -13.26
N GLU A 54 3.97 4.59 -13.48
CA GLU A 54 2.76 3.77 -13.36
C GLU A 54 2.26 3.69 -11.91
N ARG A 55 0.96 3.60 -11.73
CA ARG A 55 0.28 3.50 -10.42
C ARG A 55 0.79 2.33 -9.57
N SER A 56 1.09 1.20 -10.20
CA SER A 56 1.70 0.04 -9.54
C SER A 56 3.06 0.40 -8.91
N THR A 57 3.85 1.19 -9.60
CA THR A 57 5.13 1.72 -9.13
C THR A 57 4.94 2.71 -7.99
N VAL A 58 3.93 3.62 -8.06
CA VAL A 58 3.57 4.53 -6.96
C VAL A 58 3.25 3.74 -5.70
N ASN A 59 2.40 2.70 -5.82
CA ASN A 59 2.00 1.85 -4.70
C ASN A 59 3.16 1.12 -4.03
N HIS A 60 4.15 0.71 -4.80
CA HIS A 60 5.37 0.12 -4.28
C HIS A 60 6.27 1.18 -3.62
N SER A 61 6.50 2.29 -4.31
CA SER A 61 7.40 3.38 -3.90
C SER A 61 6.99 4.02 -2.58
N LYS A 62 5.71 4.24 -2.33
CA LYS A 62 5.22 4.85 -1.09
C LYS A 62 5.45 4.00 0.16
N LYS A 63 5.61 2.68 0.02
CA LYS A 63 5.81 1.75 1.14
C LYS A 63 7.29 1.54 1.48
N GLN A 64 8.16 1.69 0.51
CA GLN A 64 9.60 1.39 0.67
C GLN A 64 10.30 2.26 1.72
N PRO A 65 10.14 3.60 1.74
CA PRO A 65 10.90 4.45 2.66
C PRO A 65 10.70 4.08 4.12
N TYR A 66 9.47 3.79 4.52
CA TYR A 66 9.18 3.35 5.88
C TYR A 66 9.97 2.09 6.27
N ASN A 67 9.94 1.08 5.40
CA ASN A 67 10.63 -0.19 5.66
C ASN A 67 12.15 0.00 5.71
N LEU A 68 12.72 0.77 4.78
CA LEU A 68 14.16 1.00 4.68
C LEU A 68 14.70 1.86 5.83
N ILE A 69 13.93 2.84 6.30
CA ILE A 69 14.25 3.63 7.49
C ILE A 69 14.20 2.75 8.74
N LYS A 70 13.17 1.90 8.87
CA LYS A 70 13.01 1.02 10.02
C LYS A 70 14.18 0.04 10.20
N VAL A 71 14.73 -0.47 9.08
CA VAL A 71 15.89 -1.38 9.13
C VAL A 71 17.23 -0.64 9.02
N ALA A 72 17.22 0.70 9.01
CA ALA A 72 18.41 1.56 8.86
C ALA A 72 19.27 1.17 7.65
N ASP A 73 18.65 0.92 6.47
CA ASP A 73 19.38 0.59 5.24
C ASP A 73 20.39 1.69 4.89
N ALA A 74 21.67 1.37 4.97
CA ALA A 74 22.76 2.33 4.83
C ALA A 74 22.77 3.04 3.47
N SER A 75 22.44 2.32 2.39
CA SER A 75 22.37 2.91 1.05
C SER A 75 21.21 3.88 0.93
N PHE A 76 20.04 3.52 1.44
CA PHE A 76 18.86 4.40 1.44
C PHE A 76 19.12 5.66 2.28
N MET A 77 19.68 5.50 3.48
CA MET A 77 20.00 6.61 4.38
C MET A 77 20.99 7.59 3.73
N LYS A 78 22.00 7.08 3.03
CA LYS A 78 22.98 7.88 2.29
C LYS A 78 22.34 8.60 1.10
N HIS A 79 21.57 7.90 0.27
CA HIS A 79 20.98 8.47 -0.95
C HIS A 79 19.88 9.50 -0.66
N THR A 80 19.21 9.41 0.48
CA THR A 80 18.12 10.32 0.86
C THR A 80 18.54 11.41 1.84
N MET A 81 19.81 11.50 2.22
CA MET A 81 20.30 12.42 3.24
C MET A 81 19.89 13.87 2.96
N ASP A 82 20.17 14.38 1.75
CA ASP A 82 19.87 15.76 1.37
C ASP A 82 18.39 16.07 1.35
N VAL A 83 17.59 15.15 0.77
CA VAL A 83 16.12 15.29 0.69
C VAL A 83 15.51 15.22 2.07
N ARG A 84 15.99 14.35 2.95
CA ARG A 84 15.51 14.24 4.34
C ARG A 84 15.91 15.43 5.19
N ALA A 85 17.09 16.00 4.98
CA ALA A 85 17.52 17.22 5.65
C ALA A 85 16.64 18.41 5.25
N ARG A 86 16.26 18.49 3.98
CA ARG A 86 15.41 19.56 3.45
C ARG A 86 13.94 19.40 3.80
N PHE A 87 13.42 18.17 3.74
CA PHE A 87 12.01 17.83 4.01
C PHE A 87 11.93 16.73 5.08
N PRO A 88 12.28 17.04 6.34
CA PRO A 88 12.22 16.05 7.40
C PRO A 88 10.78 15.59 7.64
N TYR A 89 10.58 14.26 7.68
CA TYR A 89 9.28 13.66 7.96
C TYR A 89 9.45 12.32 8.68
N GLU A 90 8.70 12.15 9.75
CA GLU A 90 8.57 10.87 10.42
C GLU A 90 7.35 10.15 9.84
N PHE A 91 7.63 9.10 9.07
CA PHE A 91 6.55 8.27 8.53
C PHE A 91 5.79 7.63 9.69
N PRO A 92 4.45 7.70 9.69
CA PRO A 92 3.66 7.04 10.71
C PRO A 92 4.10 5.57 10.75
N ALA A 93 4.38 5.09 11.97
CA ALA A 93 4.53 3.66 12.19
C ALA A 93 3.34 3.02 11.45
N ARG A 94 3.64 2.06 10.55
CA ARG A 94 2.61 1.42 9.73
C ARG A 94 1.43 1.19 10.64
N ILE A 95 0.36 1.98 10.45
CA ILE A 95 -0.87 1.73 11.16
C ILE A 95 -1.12 0.27 10.84
N PRO A 96 -0.95 -0.65 11.80
CA PRO A 96 -1.33 -2.02 11.53
C PRO A 96 -2.72 -1.83 10.99
N ASN A 97 -3.06 -2.41 9.85
CA ASN A 97 -4.38 -2.30 9.26
C ASN A 97 -5.38 -2.77 10.33
N SER A 98 -5.59 -1.91 11.32
CA SER A 98 -6.48 -2.17 12.46
C SER A 98 -7.92 -2.17 12.01
N GLN A 99 -8.17 -1.66 10.80
CA GLN A 99 -9.42 -1.87 10.08
C GLN A 99 -9.44 -3.22 9.33
N TRP A 100 -8.31 -3.79 9.00
CA TRP A 100 -8.20 -5.21 8.73
C TRP A 100 -7.93 -5.84 10.10
N LYS A 101 -8.97 -6.05 10.91
CA LYS A 101 -8.99 -7.09 11.95
C LYS A 101 -8.22 -8.23 11.33
N GLN A 102 -7.11 -8.65 11.93
CA GLN A 102 -6.20 -9.66 11.37
C GLN A 102 -7.06 -10.73 10.72
N ALA A 103 -7.20 -10.64 9.41
CA ALA A 103 -8.01 -11.60 8.70
C ALA A 103 -7.16 -12.87 8.72
N TYR A 104 -7.40 -13.71 9.71
CA TYR A 104 -6.88 -15.06 9.70
C TYR A 104 -7.40 -15.71 8.42
N SER A 105 -6.55 -15.86 7.43
CA SER A 105 -6.92 -16.56 6.21
C SER A 105 -6.62 -18.03 6.40
N TYR A 106 -7.65 -18.84 6.48
CA TYR A 106 -7.53 -20.28 6.39
C TYR A 106 -7.70 -20.70 4.93
N ARG A 107 -6.77 -21.51 4.42
CA ARG A 107 -6.99 -22.21 3.16
C ARG A 107 -7.84 -23.43 3.46
N VAL A 108 -9.10 -23.39 3.07
CA VAL A 108 -10.02 -24.52 3.18
C VAL A 108 -10.09 -25.19 1.81
N GLY A 109 -9.68 -26.44 1.73
CA GLY A 109 -9.92 -27.29 0.57
C GLY A 109 -11.34 -27.84 0.62
N PHE A 110 -12.07 -27.69 -0.46
CA PHE A 110 -13.39 -28.31 -0.62
C PHE A 110 -13.28 -29.49 -1.59
N ASP A 111 -14.00 -30.58 -1.30
CA ASP A 111 -14.22 -31.60 -2.29
C ASP A 111 -15.10 -31.07 -3.44
N LYS A 112 -15.12 -31.82 -4.54
CA LYS A 112 -15.83 -31.39 -5.75
C LYS A 112 -17.32 -31.17 -5.51
N GLU A 113 -17.93 -32.03 -4.69
CA GLU A 113 -19.37 -31.99 -4.41
C GLU A 113 -19.73 -30.70 -3.62
N LEU A 114 -19.01 -30.43 -2.53
CA LEU A 114 -19.21 -29.25 -1.72
C LEU A 114 -18.92 -27.94 -2.50
N TYR A 115 -17.89 -27.97 -3.33
CA TYR A 115 -17.60 -26.84 -4.22
C TYR A 115 -18.76 -26.53 -5.15
N MET A 116 -19.36 -27.56 -5.77
CA MET A 116 -20.50 -27.39 -6.66
C MET A 116 -21.73 -26.86 -5.94
N LYS A 117 -22.00 -27.31 -4.72
CA LYS A 117 -23.09 -26.80 -3.86
C LYS A 117 -22.88 -25.32 -3.52
N ILE A 118 -21.67 -24.92 -3.14
CA ILE A 118 -21.35 -23.52 -2.87
C ILE A 118 -21.52 -22.65 -4.11
N LYS A 119 -21.04 -23.12 -5.26
CA LYS A 119 -21.18 -22.41 -6.54
C LYS A 119 -22.64 -22.19 -6.91
N SER A 120 -23.48 -23.23 -6.81
CA SER A 120 -24.91 -23.13 -7.06
C SER A 120 -25.61 -22.15 -6.10
N TYR A 121 -25.26 -22.21 -4.82
CA TYR A 121 -25.79 -21.26 -3.81
C TYR A 121 -25.44 -19.81 -4.15
N CYS A 122 -24.18 -19.55 -4.54
CA CYS A 122 -23.73 -18.21 -4.93
C CYS A 122 -24.48 -17.68 -6.15
N GLN A 123 -24.75 -18.55 -7.14
CA GLN A 123 -25.51 -18.18 -8.35
C GLN A 123 -26.97 -17.83 -8.01
N ILE A 124 -27.62 -18.62 -7.14
CA ILE A 124 -29.01 -18.37 -6.72
C ILE A 124 -29.13 -17.07 -5.93
N LYS A 125 -28.11 -16.74 -5.11
CA LYS A 125 -28.13 -15.56 -4.24
C LYS A 125 -27.51 -14.32 -4.89
N ASP A 126 -26.95 -14.44 -6.08
CA ASP A 126 -26.16 -13.39 -6.77
C ASP A 126 -25.09 -12.79 -5.85
N GLU A 127 -24.38 -13.66 -5.14
CA GLU A 127 -23.35 -13.28 -4.17
C GLU A 127 -21.97 -13.80 -4.58
N HIS A 128 -20.95 -13.01 -4.27
CA HIS A 128 -19.56 -13.47 -4.46
C HIS A 128 -19.25 -14.63 -3.48
N PRO A 129 -18.55 -15.70 -3.90
CA PRO A 129 -18.27 -16.89 -3.09
C PRO A 129 -17.68 -16.62 -1.71
N SER A 130 -16.77 -15.68 -1.58
CA SER A 130 -16.18 -15.32 -0.28
C SER A 130 -17.19 -14.65 0.69
N THR A 131 -18.16 -13.90 0.16
CA THR A 131 -19.23 -13.28 0.95
C THR A 131 -20.23 -14.33 1.41
N ALA A 132 -20.64 -15.20 0.49
CA ALA A 132 -21.55 -16.30 0.78
C ALA A 132 -20.98 -17.25 1.84
N LEU A 133 -19.71 -17.66 1.69
CA LEU A 133 -19.03 -18.50 2.67
C LEU A 133 -18.93 -17.85 4.05
N ARG A 134 -18.59 -16.56 4.11
CA ARG A 134 -18.55 -15.83 5.39
C ARG A 134 -19.89 -15.83 6.10
N LYS A 135 -20.98 -15.58 5.37
CA LYS A 135 -22.33 -15.60 5.93
C LYS A 135 -22.75 -17.00 6.40
N LEU A 136 -22.38 -18.05 5.66
CA LEU A 136 -22.66 -19.43 6.04
C LEU A 136 -21.90 -19.82 7.31
N ILE A 137 -20.62 -19.47 7.41
CA ILE A 137 -19.81 -19.72 8.61
C ILE A 137 -20.38 -18.96 9.82
N GLN A 138 -20.75 -17.69 9.66
CA GLN A 138 -21.37 -16.91 10.75
C GLN A 138 -22.66 -17.54 11.26
N LYS A 139 -23.52 -18.02 10.34
CA LYS A 139 -24.76 -18.74 10.73
C LYS A 139 -24.47 -20.04 11.45
N ALA A 140 -23.51 -20.83 10.97
CA ALA A 140 -23.13 -22.08 11.61
C ALA A 140 -22.57 -21.86 13.03
N LEU A 141 -21.75 -20.82 13.23
CA LEU A 141 -21.21 -20.48 14.54
C LEU A 141 -22.30 -19.98 15.51
N ALA A 142 -23.27 -19.19 15.04
CA ALA A 142 -24.38 -18.72 15.87
C ALA A 142 -25.25 -19.87 16.41
N VAL A 143 -25.42 -20.93 15.62
CA VAL A 143 -26.15 -22.14 16.07
C VAL A 143 -25.34 -22.98 17.07
N TRP A 144 -24.02 -22.83 17.08
CA TRP A 144 -23.13 -23.61 17.98
C TRP A 144 -22.98 -22.96 19.36
N GLU A 145 -23.31 -21.67 19.48
CA GLU A 145 -23.27 -20.91 20.73
C GLU A 145 -24.59 -20.98 21.53
N GLU A 146 -25.66 -21.60 20.99
CA GLU A 146 -26.93 -21.93 21.67
C GLU A 146 -26.85 -23.31 22.36
#